data_f5d89b11667f0653da8d9b580bc50170
#
_entry.id   f5d89b11667f0653da8d9b580bc50170
#
_cell.length_a   1.000
_cell.length_b   1.000
_cell.length_c   1.000
_cell.angle_alpha   90.00
_cell.angle_beta   90.00
_cell.angle_gamma   90.00
#
_symmetry.space_group_name_H-M   'P 1'
#
loop_
_entity.id
_entity.type
_entity.pdbx_description
1 polymer ?
#
loop_
_entity_poly.entity_id
_entity_poly.type
_entity_poly.pdbx_seq_one_letter_code
_entity_poly.pdbx_strand_id
1 'polypeptide(L)'
;MRGLWAAATAPVFATTVIGVGSTIAGWIGVGWSILPALATALVIAAGIVIVRRVTRTHSTVRFPARWRWWTVGVFAVTALAIALLVVRVLQSPDAISQSFDNIFHLNAIRYIVDTGIASPLEIGQMTSPSGGLPFYPSAWHATVALVVQVSGSGIPLAINAMSLTTAAVTWPLGILVLSRVLLGSSPSVMVGTGIVAAAVPAFPLLPMDFGVLYPYQLALALLPVALAATAGLLGIGRSAGRLAPGWWALVVVGSLPGLALAHPGGFVGWLALTVPMVIVFGVRLWRTSARASHRVWIAVGAVGYGIVGVLLLRALRPPLATRQWPTETGLGDAAWRVLSVTLFYPAGAWLVGIAVLVGLYWVVREREAELIVAASFWLVGAVLFITAIALPWGTLRDALTGSWYNNWPRLAALLALALVPLAALGIARTADAAARLLRRRGVSGAVRLSAAIVSAMVVFLAFHMQATPRAQGWASDVYGYQTGTYLLTADEFALLERLDEEVPADAVIAGSAFTGAGLAYAIADRHVLMPHALMDISDDLELVNEHLSDALTMPEVCEAIDALDVDYVLDFGTQEVHGDDLNPLPGIENLQDSPAVRLIDSEGDARLYLVTACGRG
;
A
#
# COMPACT_ATOMS: atom_id res chain seq x y z
N MET A 1 -2.13 -11.26 23.88
CA MET A 1 -1.21 -11.82 22.88
C MET A 1 0.22 -11.61 23.33
N ARG A 2 1.16 -12.51 22.98
CA ARG A 2 2.59 -12.38 23.31
C ARG A 2 3.44 -12.85 22.11
N GLY A 3 4.68 -12.36 22.04
CA GLY A 3 5.64 -12.73 20.99
C GLY A 3 5.21 -12.32 19.57
N LEU A 4 5.42 -13.19 18.57
CA LEU A 4 5.17 -12.92 17.15
C LEU A 4 3.75 -12.40 16.87
N TRP A 5 2.74 -12.92 17.58
CA TRP A 5 1.36 -12.45 17.44
C TRP A 5 1.17 -11.00 17.88
N ALA A 6 1.76 -10.60 19.00
CA ALA A 6 1.68 -9.23 19.47
C ALA A 6 2.39 -8.28 18.50
N ALA A 7 3.57 -8.64 18.04
CA ALA A 7 4.33 -7.85 17.08
C ALA A 7 3.58 -7.69 15.74
N ALA A 8 3.01 -8.77 15.20
CA ALA A 8 2.30 -8.72 13.92
C ALA A 8 0.94 -8.02 13.99
N THR A 9 0.24 -8.07 15.14
CA THR A 9 -1.06 -7.41 15.31
C THR A 9 -0.93 -5.93 15.67
N ALA A 10 0.21 -5.49 16.20
CA ALA A 10 0.42 -4.10 16.62
C ALA A 10 0.24 -3.10 15.46
N PRO A 11 0.87 -3.25 14.28
CA PRO A 11 0.65 -2.33 13.15
C PRO A 11 -0.82 -2.30 12.71
N VAL A 12 -1.50 -3.45 12.72
CA VAL A 12 -2.91 -3.57 12.31
C VAL A 12 -3.82 -2.76 13.22
N PHE A 13 -3.65 -2.93 14.53
CA PHE A 13 -4.43 -2.15 15.51
C PHE A 13 -4.04 -0.67 15.53
N ALA A 14 -2.75 -0.34 15.34
CA ALA A 14 -2.31 1.05 15.24
C ALA A 14 -2.98 1.76 14.05
N THR A 15 -3.00 1.13 12.87
CA THR A 15 -3.68 1.68 11.68
C THR A 15 -5.18 1.85 11.92
N THR A 16 -5.85 0.89 12.62
CA THR A 16 -7.26 1.03 12.99
C THR A 16 -7.48 2.20 13.96
N VAL A 17 -6.63 2.34 14.98
CA VAL A 17 -6.70 3.45 15.94
C VAL A 17 -6.54 4.79 15.23
N ILE A 18 -5.56 4.90 14.34
CA ILE A 18 -5.28 6.12 13.61
C ILE A 18 -6.41 6.45 12.63
N GLY A 19 -6.84 5.49 11.80
CA GLY A 19 -7.90 5.75 10.83
C GLY A 19 -9.27 6.05 11.46
N VAL A 20 -9.65 5.32 12.52
CA VAL A 20 -10.89 5.60 13.27
C VAL A 20 -10.75 6.90 14.06
N GLY A 21 -9.58 7.14 14.65
CA GLY A 21 -9.30 8.35 15.43
C GLY A 21 -9.35 9.62 14.59
N SER A 22 -8.74 9.61 13.40
CA SER A 22 -8.79 10.74 12.47
C SER A 22 -10.21 11.03 11.97
N THR A 23 -10.99 9.98 11.72
CA THR A 23 -12.41 10.11 11.35
C THR A 23 -13.24 10.76 12.47
N ILE A 24 -13.07 10.28 13.72
CA ILE A 24 -13.78 10.83 14.88
C ILE A 24 -13.33 12.26 15.17
N ALA A 25 -12.03 12.56 15.06
CA ALA A 25 -11.48 13.88 15.26
C ALA A 25 -12.12 14.90 14.31
N GLY A 26 -12.26 14.59 13.02
CA GLY A 26 -12.99 15.40 12.05
C GLY A 26 -14.44 15.62 12.45
N TRP A 27 -15.18 14.57 12.82
CA TRP A 27 -16.59 14.71 13.22
C TRP A 27 -16.84 15.62 14.43
N ILE A 28 -15.86 15.70 15.34
CA ILE A 28 -15.98 16.57 16.55
C ILE A 28 -15.22 17.89 16.40
N GLY A 29 -14.68 18.19 15.22
CA GLY A 29 -13.96 19.45 14.95
C GLY A 29 -12.63 19.60 15.69
N VAL A 30 -11.95 18.48 15.99
CA VAL A 30 -10.64 18.46 16.66
C VAL A 30 -9.53 18.18 15.65
N GLY A 31 -8.54 19.08 15.58
CA GLY A 31 -7.39 18.92 14.70
C GLY A 31 -6.60 17.63 14.98
N TRP A 32 -6.17 16.94 13.93
CA TRP A 32 -5.44 15.69 14.02
C TRP A 32 -4.02 15.91 14.57
N SER A 33 -3.72 15.18 15.62
CA SER A 33 -2.42 15.20 16.30
C SER A 33 -2.24 13.94 17.14
N ILE A 34 -1.13 13.87 17.88
CA ILE A 34 -0.86 12.74 18.79
C ILE A 34 -1.93 12.61 19.89
N LEU A 35 -2.58 13.70 20.32
CA LEU A 35 -3.56 13.67 21.40
C LEU A 35 -4.85 12.92 21.02
N PRO A 36 -5.55 13.23 19.90
CA PRO A 36 -6.68 12.43 19.43
C PRO A 36 -6.31 10.96 19.16
N ALA A 37 -5.10 10.70 18.64
CA ALA A 37 -4.62 9.34 18.42
C ALA A 37 -4.50 8.56 19.74
N LEU A 38 -3.89 9.14 20.78
CA LEU A 38 -3.77 8.53 22.10
C LEU A 38 -5.14 8.38 22.80
N ALA A 39 -6.01 9.36 22.70
CA ALA A 39 -7.36 9.29 23.25
C ALA A 39 -8.14 8.10 22.64
N THR A 40 -8.09 7.97 21.31
CA THR A 40 -8.73 6.84 20.60
C THR A 40 -8.12 5.51 21.02
N ALA A 41 -6.79 5.43 21.16
CA ALA A 41 -6.11 4.23 21.64
C ALA A 41 -6.58 3.83 23.04
N LEU A 42 -6.71 4.78 23.96
CA LEU A 42 -7.18 4.57 25.33
C LEU A 42 -8.64 4.09 25.35
N VAL A 43 -9.53 4.70 24.57
CA VAL A 43 -10.94 4.30 24.47
C VAL A 43 -11.06 2.87 23.95
N ILE A 44 -10.36 2.53 22.88
CA ILE A 44 -10.36 1.16 22.32
C ILE A 44 -9.79 0.17 23.35
N ALA A 45 -8.68 0.49 24.00
CA ALA A 45 -8.07 -0.36 25.02
C ALA A 45 -9.02 -0.57 26.22
N ALA A 46 -9.67 0.48 26.70
CA ALA A 46 -10.68 0.40 27.77
C ALA A 46 -11.87 -0.48 27.35
N GLY A 47 -12.38 -0.29 26.13
CA GLY A 47 -13.45 -1.14 25.57
C GLY A 47 -13.06 -2.62 25.55
N ILE A 48 -11.86 -2.96 25.09
CA ILE A 48 -11.34 -4.34 25.10
C ILE A 48 -11.27 -4.90 26.53
N VAL A 49 -10.81 -4.11 27.49
CA VAL A 49 -10.73 -4.53 28.91
C VAL A 49 -12.13 -4.76 29.51
N ILE A 50 -13.08 -3.86 29.24
CA ILE A 50 -14.48 -3.99 29.69
C ILE A 50 -15.11 -5.25 29.10
N VAL A 51 -15.05 -5.43 27.77
CA VAL A 51 -15.59 -6.63 27.11
C VAL A 51 -14.99 -7.90 27.71
N ARG A 52 -13.68 -7.93 27.94
CA ARG A 52 -12.98 -9.06 28.56
C ARG A 52 -13.49 -9.35 29.98
N ARG A 53 -13.74 -8.30 30.78
CA ARG A 53 -14.26 -8.45 32.16
C ARG A 53 -15.71 -8.96 32.18
N VAL A 54 -16.57 -8.37 31.33
CA VAL A 54 -17.99 -8.71 31.23
C VAL A 54 -18.19 -10.15 30.72
N THR A 55 -17.44 -10.52 29.66
CA THR A 55 -17.57 -11.87 29.08
C THR A 55 -16.87 -12.96 29.90
N ARG A 56 -16.17 -12.58 30.97
CA ARG A 56 -15.38 -13.51 31.82
C ARG A 56 -14.50 -14.46 31.04
N THR A 57 -14.04 -14.05 29.88
CA THR A 57 -13.14 -14.83 29.00
C THR A 57 -11.78 -14.97 29.66
N HIS A 58 -11.65 -15.90 30.60
CA HIS A 58 -10.34 -16.32 31.09
C HIS A 58 -9.69 -17.15 30.00
N SER A 59 -8.74 -16.55 29.27
CA SER A 59 -7.93 -17.30 28.33
C SER A 59 -7.04 -18.28 29.09
N THR A 60 -7.44 -19.54 29.09
CA THR A 60 -6.61 -20.65 29.58
C THR A 60 -5.51 -21.03 28.56
N VAL A 61 -5.48 -20.39 27.40
CA VAL A 61 -4.54 -20.68 26.34
C VAL A 61 -3.17 -20.12 26.69
N ARG A 62 -2.29 -20.99 27.14
CA ARG A 62 -0.86 -20.69 27.28
C ARG A 62 -0.24 -20.60 25.90
N PHE A 63 -0.07 -19.37 25.39
CA PHE A 63 0.87 -19.19 24.30
C PHE A 63 2.25 -19.67 24.78
N PRO A 64 2.99 -20.40 23.96
CA PRO A 64 4.42 -20.54 24.22
C PRO A 64 4.99 -19.12 24.22
N ALA A 65 5.31 -18.62 25.40
CA ALA A 65 5.65 -17.21 25.67
C ALA A 65 6.98 -16.79 25.06
N ARG A 66 7.71 -17.71 24.43
CA ARG A 66 9.04 -17.46 23.88
C ARG A 66 9.00 -17.51 22.36
N TRP A 67 9.44 -16.42 21.74
CA TRP A 67 9.96 -16.47 20.39
C TRP A 67 11.00 -17.59 20.37
N ARG A 68 10.82 -18.53 19.46
CA ARG A 68 11.93 -19.42 19.18
C ARG A 68 12.98 -18.55 18.50
N TRP A 69 14.19 -18.48 19.03
CA TRP A 69 15.27 -17.63 18.55
C TRP A 69 15.48 -17.73 17.02
N TRP A 70 15.27 -18.91 16.44
CA TRP A 70 15.36 -19.12 15.00
C TRP A 70 14.23 -18.40 14.22
N THR A 71 13.03 -18.23 14.79
CA THR A 71 11.95 -17.44 14.15
C THR A 71 12.32 -15.97 14.11
N VAL A 72 12.99 -15.47 15.16
CA VAL A 72 13.55 -14.11 15.18
C VAL A 72 14.62 -13.98 14.10
N GLY A 73 15.50 -14.99 13.98
CA GLY A 73 16.52 -15.02 12.94
C GLY A 73 15.93 -14.99 11.52
N VAL A 74 14.89 -15.79 11.24
CA VAL A 74 14.20 -15.76 9.94
C VAL A 74 13.59 -14.39 9.68
N PHE A 75 12.87 -13.83 10.65
CA PHE A 75 12.32 -12.48 10.53
C PHE A 75 13.41 -11.45 10.25
N ALA A 76 14.49 -11.45 11.04
CA ALA A 76 15.57 -10.48 10.91
C ALA A 76 16.27 -10.55 9.54
N VAL A 77 16.54 -11.77 9.03
CA VAL A 77 17.16 -11.95 7.70
C VAL A 77 16.21 -11.48 6.60
N THR A 78 14.93 -11.85 6.68
CA THR A 78 13.91 -11.41 5.69
C THR A 78 13.76 -9.89 5.72
N ALA A 79 13.61 -9.31 6.92
CA ALA A 79 13.47 -7.86 7.11
C ALA A 79 14.70 -7.09 6.60
N LEU A 80 15.90 -7.57 6.92
CA LEU A 80 17.15 -6.96 6.48
C LEU A 80 17.28 -6.99 4.94
N ALA A 81 16.97 -8.12 4.30
CA ALA A 81 17.04 -8.24 2.85
C ALA A 81 16.08 -7.26 2.16
N ILE A 82 14.85 -7.14 2.65
CA ILE A 82 13.87 -6.19 2.13
C ILE A 82 14.30 -4.75 2.45
N ALA A 83 14.79 -4.47 3.65
CA ALA A 83 15.27 -3.15 4.02
C ALA A 83 16.43 -2.68 3.12
N LEU A 84 17.40 -3.56 2.87
CA LEU A 84 18.52 -3.26 1.97
C LEU A 84 18.06 -3.02 0.54
N LEU A 85 17.04 -3.75 0.06
CA LEU A 85 16.44 -3.52 -1.24
C LEU A 85 15.80 -2.13 -1.30
N VAL A 86 14.94 -1.80 -0.33
CA VAL A 86 14.22 -0.51 -0.29
C VAL A 86 15.19 0.66 -0.17
N VAL A 87 16.19 0.58 0.72
CA VAL A 87 17.19 1.65 0.89
C VAL A 87 18.00 1.88 -0.41
N ARG A 88 18.33 0.80 -1.15
CA ARG A 88 19.02 0.94 -2.43
C ARG A 88 18.14 1.52 -3.53
N VAL A 89 16.84 1.27 -3.50
CA VAL A 89 15.86 1.86 -4.43
C VAL A 89 15.70 3.35 -4.15
N LEU A 90 15.58 3.74 -2.91
CA LEU A 90 15.41 5.15 -2.52
C LEU A 90 16.66 5.99 -2.78
N GLN A 91 17.86 5.42 -2.75
CA GLN A 91 19.16 6.08 -2.94
C GLN A 91 19.48 7.14 -1.86
N SER A 92 18.52 8.00 -1.51
CA SER A 92 18.59 9.01 -0.43
C SER A 92 17.44 8.82 0.56
N PRO A 93 17.60 9.14 1.85
CA PRO A 93 16.52 9.04 2.84
C PRO A 93 15.31 9.93 2.54
N ASP A 94 15.52 11.04 1.87
CA ASP A 94 14.55 12.08 1.49
C ASP A 94 14.16 12.05 0.01
N ALA A 95 14.55 11.00 -0.72
CA ALA A 95 14.23 10.85 -2.13
C ALA A 95 12.72 10.94 -2.40
N ILE A 96 12.36 11.63 -3.47
CA ILE A 96 10.99 11.84 -3.92
C ILE A 96 10.76 10.97 -5.16
N SER A 97 9.69 10.20 -5.15
CA SER A 97 9.28 9.44 -6.34
C SER A 97 8.79 10.37 -7.45
N GLN A 98 9.29 10.16 -8.66
CA GLN A 98 8.97 10.91 -9.88
C GLN A 98 7.64 10.45 -10.51
N SER A 99 6.62 10.17 -9.68
CA SER A 99 5.36 9.62 -10.14
C SER A 99 4.17 10.52 -9.81
N PHE A 100 3.14 10.46 -10.65
CA PHE A 100 1.97 11.33 -10.60
C PHE A 100 1.24 11.34 -9.25
N ASP A 101 0.92 10.16 -8.69
CA ASP A 101 0.18 10.08 -7.42
C ASP A 101 0.99 10.65 -6.24
N ASN A 102 2.32 10.80 -6.38
CA ASN A 102 3.18 11.31 -5.32
C ASN A 102 2.94 12.79 -5.01
N ILE A 103 2.51 13.58 -6.00
CA ILE A 103 2.12 14.99 -5.80
C ILE A 103 1.02 15.07 -4.74
N PHE A 104 -0.04 14.27 -4.91
CA PHE A 104 -1.13 14.21 -3.93
C PHE A 104 -0.63 13.74 -2.56
N HIS A 105 0.19 12.69 -2.50
CA HIS A 105 0.61 12.13 -1.23
C HIS A 105 1.45 13.10 -0.40
N LEU A 106 2.39 13.80 -1.02
CA LEU A 106 3.22 14.81 -0.37
C LEU A 106 2.35 15.98 0.15
N ASN A 107 1.55 16.56 -0.72
CA ASN A 107 0.72 17.72 -0.39
C ASN A 107 -0.39 17.40 0.61
N ALA A 108 -0.99 16.19 0.55
CA ALA A 108 -1.99 15.78 1.53
C ALA A 108 -1.41 15.63 2.96
N ILE A 109 -0.14 15.23 3.08
CA ILE A 109 0.53 15.19 4.39
C ILE A 109 0.76 16.61 4.91
N ARG A 110 1.23 17.54 4.07
CA ARG A 110 1.37 18.96 4.41
C ARG A 110 0.01 19.52 4.84
N TYR A 111 -1.02 19.31 4.06
CA TYR A 111 -2.38 19.77 4.36
C TYR A 111 -2.87 19.28 5.74
N ILE A 112 -2.60 18.01 6.09
CA ILE A 112 -2.94 17.50 7.43
C ILE A 112 -2.11 18.18 8.53
N VAL A 113 -0.83 18.43 8.28
CA VAL A 113 0.06 19.07 9.28
C VAL A 113 -0.41 20.49 9.56
N ASP A 114 -0.79 21.26 8.54
CA ASP A 114 -1.18 22.66 8.64
C ASP A 114 -2.60 22.84 9.18
N THR A 115 -3.55 22.07 8.64
CA THR A 115 -4.98 22.26 8.96
C THR A 115 -5.49 21.36 10.08
N GLY A 116 -4.80 20.25 10.36
CA GLY A 116 -5.30 19.18 11.23
C GLY A 116 -6.42 18.34 10.61
N ILE A 117 -6.75 18.51 9.33
CA ILE A 117 -7.82 17.78 8.65
C ILE A 117 -7.28 16.45 8.10
N ALA A 118 -7.44 15.37 8.86
CA ALA A 118 -7.01 14.02 8.49
C ALA A 118 -8.16 13.04 8.29
N SER A 119 -9.40 13.49 8.43
CA SER A 119 -10.61 12.65 8.25
C SER A 119 -10.71 12.17 6.80
N PRO A 120 -11.00 10.87 6.55
CA PRO A 120 -11.20 10.35 5.20
C PRO A 120 -12.44 10.93 4.49
N LEU A 121 -13.29 11.65 5.22
CA LEU A 121 -14.48 12.33 4.71
C LEU A 121 -14.22 13.81 4.39
N GLU A 122 -13.05 14.35 4.74
CA GLU A 122 -12.76 15.79 4.66
C GLU A 122 -11.45 16.11 3.95
N ILE A 123 -10.48 15.21 3.94
CA ILE A 123 -9.14 15.43 3.32
C ILE A 123 -9.23 15.83 1.83
N GLY A 124 -10.31 15.44 1.15
CA GLY A 124 -10.59 15.87 -0.24
C GLY A 124 -10.78 17.37 -0.40
N GLN A 125 -10.98 18.16 0.67
CA GLN A 125 -11.06 19.63 0.61
C GLN A 125 -9.80 20.25 0.01
N MET A 126 -8.66 19.59 0.12
CA MET A 126 -7.43 20.03 -0.53
C MET A 126 -7.56 20.14 -2.06
N THR A 127 -8.36 19.26 -2.68
CA THR A 127 -8.53 19.20 -4.15
C THR A 127 -9.93 19.58 -4.63
N SER A 128 -10.88 19.72 -3.72
CA SER A 128 -12.28 20.09 -4.00
C SER A 128 -12.76 21.12 -2.98
N PRO A 129 -12.22 22.34 -2.99
CA PRO A 129 -12.57 23.38 -2.00
C PRO A 129 -14.02 23.82 -2.09
N SER A 130 -14.68 23.67 -3.24
CA SER A 130 -16.09 23.98 -3.46
C SER A 130 -17.08 22.98 -2.84
N GLY A 131 -16.60 21.85 -2.32
CA GLY A 131 -17.42 20.80 -1.71
C GLY A 131 -17.72 19.63 -2.65
N GLY A 132 -18.54 18.67 -2.20
CA GLY A 132 -18.83 17.47 -3.01
C GLY A 132 -17.83 16.34 -2.83
N LEU A 133 -17.16 16.30 -1.69
CA LEU A 133 -15.98 15.50 -1.40
C LEU A 133 -16.20 14.01 -1.51
N PRO A 134 -15.49 13.31 -2.38
CA PRO A 134 -15.44 11.86 -2.35
C PRO A 134 -14.68 11.39 -1.11
N PHE A 135 -15.10 10.25 -0.56
CA PHE A 135 -14.33 9.53 0.44
C PHE A 135 -12.92 9.20 -0.08
N TYR A 136 -11.88 9.59 0.70
CA TYR A 136 -10.50 9.23 0.40
C TYR A 136 -9.86 8.52 1.60
N PRO A 137 -9.28 7.30 1.46
CA PRO A 137 -8.70 6.55 2.57
C PRO A 137 -7.44 7.24 3.10
N SER A 138 -7.52 7.85 4.27
CA SER A 138 -6.48 8.74 4.81
C SER A 138 -5.63 8.15 5.94
N ALA A 139 -5.87 6.90 6.39
CA ALA A 139 -5.15 6.37 7.56
C ALA A 139 -3.62 6.31 7.36
N TRP A 140 -3.14 6.11 6.13
CA TRP A 140 -1.73 6.16 5.81
C TRP A 140 -1.19 7.59 5.96
N HIS A 141 -1.86 8.59 5.37
CA HIS A 141 -1.49 10.01 5.43
C HIS A 141 -1.52 10.53 6.87
N ALA A 142 -2.59 10.20 7.61
CA ALA A 142 -2.70 10.53 9.03
C ALA A 142 -1.56 9.93 9.88
N THR A 143 -1.06 8.74 9.51
CA THR A 143 0.11 8.13 10.18
C THR A 143 1.39 8.89 9.85
N VAL A 144 1.63 9.21 8.58
CA VAL A 144 2.84 9.95 8.16
C VAL A 144 2.84 11.36 8.73
N ALA A 145 1.69 12.05 8.72
CA ALA A 145 1.56 13.37 9.35
C ALA A 145 1.91 13.34 10.85
N LEU A 146 1.50 12.30 11.60
CA LEU A 146 1.94 12.12 12.98
C LEU A 146 3.46 11.92 13.09
N VAL A 147 4.08 11.21 12.17
CA VAL A 147 5.55 11.07 12.16
C VAL A 147 6.20 12.41 11.96
N VAL A 148 5.75 13.24 11.00
CA VAL A 148 6.24 14.60 10.78
C VAL A 148 6.06 15.46 12.03
N GLN A 149 4.85 15.51 12.60
CA GLN A 149 4.52 16.32 13.79
C GLN A 149 5.35 15.95 15.03
N VAL A 150 5.64 14.66 15.22
CA VAL A 150 6.36 14.17 16.43
C VAL A 150 7.88 14.25 16.25
N SER A 151 8.40 14.01 15.06
CA SER A 151 9.84 13.98 14.80
C SER A 151 10.40 15.32 14.32
N GLY A 152 9.57 16.21 13.76
CA GLY A 152 10.03 17.41 13.06
C GLY A 152 10.76 17.13 11.75
N SER A 153 10.64 15.91 11.19
CA SER A 153 11.30 15.55 9.93
C SER A 153 10.57 16.13 8.72
N GLY A 154 11.29 16.28 7.62
CA GLY A 154 10.68 16.59 6.31
C GLY A 154 9.71 15.49 5.87
N ILE A 155 8.74 15.86 5.05
CA ILE A 155 7.68 14.99 4.56
C ILE A 155 8.24 13.81 3.73
N PRO A 156 9.19 14.02 2.77
CA PRO A 156 9.76 12.92 2.00
C PRO A 156 10.44 11.86 2.89
N LEU A 157 11.21 12.28 3.88
CA LEU A 157 11.86 11.37 4.84
C LEU A 157 10.82 10.55 5.64
N ALA A 158 9.74 11.18 6.09
CA ALA A 158 8.66 10.50 6.83
C ALA A 158 7.94 9.46 5.96
N ILE A 159 7.67 9.76 4.68
CA ILE A 159 7.10 8.85 3.69
C ILE A 159 8.00 7.63 3.49
N ASN A 160 9.30 7.86 3.26
CA ASN A 160 10.27 6.80 3.01
C ASN A 160 10.47 5.92 4.24
N ALA A 161 10.51 6.49 5.45
CA ALA A 161 10.55 5.75 6.71
C ALA A 161 9.31 4.88 6.93
N MET A 162 8.11 5.41 6.58
CA MET A 162 6.85 4.66 6.65
C MET A 162 6.84 3.50 5.64
N SER A 163 7.27 3.72 4.40
CA SER A 163 7.34 2.72 3.35
C SER A 163 8.35 1.61 3.70
N LEU A 164 9.53 1.99 4.20
CA LEU A 164 10.55 1.07 4.68
C LEU A 164 10.02 0.20 5.85
N THR A 165 9.36 0.81 6.82
CA THR A 165 8.78 0.10 7.98
C THR A 165 7.67 -0.84 7.53
N THR A 166 6.82 -0.42 6.62
CA THR A 166 5.76 -1.24 6.04
C THR A 166 6.32 -2.44 5.30
N ALA A 167 7.32 -2.23 4.44
CA ALA A 167 7.95 -3.27 3.63
C ALA A 167 8.78 -4.25 4.46
N ALA A 168 9.65 -3.73 5.34
CA ALA A 168 10.67 -4.54 6.01
C ALA A 168 10.22 -5.09 7.38
N VAL A 169 9.21 -4.49 8.02
CA VAL A 169 8.76 -4.94 9.35
C VAL A 169 7.35 -5.49 9.30
N THR A 170 6.38 -4.69 8.85
CA THR A 170 4.96 -5.07 8.89
C THR A 170 4.66 -6.27 8.00
N TRP A 171 5.14 -6.25 6.77
CA TRP A 171 4.96 -7.33 5.80
C TRP A 171 5.53 -8.68 6.26
N PRO A 172 6.82 -8.79 6.62
CA PRO A 172 7.37 -10.08 7.07
C PRO A 172 6.69 -10.62 8.32
N LEU A 173 6.34 -9.77 9.29
CA LEU A 173 5.60 -10.19 10.48
C LEU A 173 4.24 -10.78 10.12
N GLY A 174 3.48 -10.11 9.27
CA GLY A 174 2.15 -10.53 8.83
C GLY A 174 2.18 -11.86 8.10
N ILE A 175 3.04 -12.02 7.10
CA ILE A 175 3.08 -13.21 6.26
C ILE A 175 3.63 -14.44 7.02
N LEU A 176 4.58 -14.25 7.93
CA LEU A 176 5.05 -15.31 8.82
C LEU A 176 3.93 -15.80 9.75
N VAL A 177 3.07 -14.90 10.23
CA VAL A 177 1.90 -15.27 11.04
C VAL A 177 0.88 -16.03 10.20
N LEU A 178 0.56 -15.59 9.00
CA LEU A 178 -0.38 -16.28 8.10
C LEU A 178 0.10 -17.71 7.80
N SER A 179 1.35 -17.83 7.36
CA SER A 179 1.95 -19.15 7.06
C SER A 179 1.99 -20.05 8.29
N ARG A 180 2.28 -19.50 9.47
CA ARG A 180 2.24 -20.25 10.73
C ARG A 180 0.84 -20.76 11.08
N VAL A 181 -0.20 -19.98 10.84
CA VAL A 181 -1.59 -20.38 11.10
C VAL A 181 -1.98 -21.52 10.17
N LEU A 182 -1.76 -21.36 8.88
CA LEU A 182 -2.17 -22.33 7.87
C LEU A 182 -1.29 -23.60 7.89
N LEU A 183 0.02 -23.44 7.85
CA LEU A 183 0.96 -24.54 7.59
C LEU A 183 1.65 -25.08 8.85
N GLY A 184 1.56 -24.36 9.96
CA GLY A 184 2.23 -24.70 11.21
C GLY A 184 3.56 -23.96 11.40
N SER A 185 4.25 -24.29 12.52
CA SER A 185 5.44 -23.56 13.00
C SER A 185 6.75 -24.33 12.82
N SER A 186 6.84 -25.22 11.83
CA SER A 186 8.10 -25.93 11.55
C SER A 186 9.17 -24.96 11.03
N PRO A 187 10.46 -25.19 11.31
CA PRO A 187 11.54 -24.37 10.77
C PRO A 187 11.50 -24.26 9.24
N SER A 188 11.21 -25.37 8.56
CA SER A 188 11.14 -25.43 7.09
C SER A 188 10.04 -24.52 6.52
N VAL A 189 8.84 -24.48 7.15
CA VAL A 189 7.75 -23.58 6.75
C VAL A 189 8.14 -22.12 6.95
N MET A 190 8.71 -21.78 8.11
CA MET A 190 9.04 -20.38 8.42
C MET A 190 10.19 -19.86 7.54
N VAL A 191 11.23 -20.68 7.34
CA VAL A 191 12.34 -20.34 6.43
C VAL A 191 11.84 -20.20 5.00
N GLY A 192 11.04 -21.14 4.50
CA GLY A 192 10.42 -21.06 3.18
C GLY A 192 9.57 -19.80 3.00
N THR A 193 8.79 -19.42 4.04
CA THR A 193 8.01 -18.18 4.02
C THR A 193 8.92 -16.95 3.91
N GLY A 194 9.98 -16.87 4.72
CA GLY A 194 10.93 -15.75 4.68
C GLY A 194 11.65 -15.64 3.34
N ILE A 195 12.07 -16.76 2.75
CA ILE A 195 12.69 -16.80 1.41
C ILE A 195 11.75 -16.21 0.35
N VAL A 196 10.52 -16.71 0.28
CA VAL A 196 9.55 -16.27 -0.74
C VAL A 196 9.15 -14.81 -0.54
N ALA A 197 8.93 -14.38 0.72
CA ALA A 197 8.54 -13.01 1.05
C ALA A 197 9.58 -11.96 0.62
N ALA A 198 10.87 -12.33 0.55
CA ALA A 198 11.94 -11.44 0.10
C ALA A 198 12.31 -11.63 -1.39
N ALA A 199 11.76 -12.65 -2.07
CA ALA A 199 12.16 -13.02 -3.42
C ALA A 199 11.19 -12.56 -4.53
N VAL A 200 10.00 -12.05 -4.18
CA VAL A 200 8.98 -11.59 -5.13
C VAL A 200 8.87 -10.07 -5.04
N PRO A 201 9.55 -9.31 -5.92
CA PRO A 201 9.61 -7.85 -5.82
C PRO A 201 8.27 -7.16 -6.09
N ALA A 202 7.33 -7.82 -6.80
CA ALA A 202 5.98 -7.27 -6.99
C ALA A 202 5.23 -6.98 -5.67
N PHE A 203 5.68 -7.53 -4.55
CA PHE A 203 5.38 -7.01 -3.22
C PHE A 203 6.58 -7.29 -2.29
N PRO A 204 7.09 -6.31 -1.58
CA PRO A 204 6.51 -4.98 -1.28
C PRO A 204 6.97 -3.82 -2.19
N LEU A 205 7.78 -4.05 -3.22
CA LEU A 205 8.44 -2.99 -3.98
C LEU A 205 7.53 -2.28 -5.00
N LEU A 206 6.74 -3.03 -5.78
CA LEU A 206 5.89 -2.44 -6.82
C LEU A 206 5.01 -1.27 -6.35
N PRO A 207 4.36 -1.32 -5.16
CA PRO A 207 3.58 -0.17 -4.69
C PRO A 207 4.40 1.08 -4.36
N MET A 208 5.72 1.00 -4.33
CA MET A 208 6.62 2.15 -4.17
C MET A 208 7.07 2.71 -5.53
N ASP A 209 6.95 1.92 -6.58
CA ASP A 209 7.43 2.20 -7.93
C ASP A 209 6.29 2.68 -8.85
N PHE A 210 5.18 1.98 -8.86
CA PHE A 210 4.06 2.24 -9.75
C PHE A 210 3.06 3.22 -9.15
N GLY A 211 3.10 4.44 -9.60
CA GLY A 211 2.10 5.46 -9.34
C GLY A 211 2.30 6.46 -8.19
N VAL A 212 2.84 6.19 -7.20
CA VAL A 212 3.06 5.36 -6.06
C VAL A 212 1.77 4.91 -5.32
N LEU A 213 1.77 3.74 -4.73
CA LEU A 213 0.59 3.17 -4.06
C LEU A 213 0.86 2.96 -2.56
N TYR A 214 1.42 3.94 -1.87
CA TYR A 214 1.81 3.83 -0.45
C TYR A 214 0.66 3.39 0.48
N PRO A 215 -0.57 3.96 0.38
CA PRO A 215 -1.70 3.49 1.18
C PRO A 215 -2.07 2.03 0.90
N TYR A 216 -1.95 1.60 -0.37
CA TYR A 216 -2.20 0.22 -0.78
C TYR A 216 -1.10 -0.73 -0.29
N GLN A 217 0.17 -0.30 -0.29
CA GLN A 217 1.30 -1.06 0.30
C GLN A 217 1.03 -1.37 1.76
N LEU A 218 0.62 -0.36 2.55
CA LEU A 218 0.25 -0.55 3.94
C LEU A 218 -0.90 -1.56 4.07
N ALA A 219 -2.00 -1.37 3.33
CA ALA A 219 -3.15 -2.26 3.39
C ALA A 219 -2.79 -3.71 3.06
N LEU A 220 -1.97 -3.95 2.03
CA LEU A 220 -1.50 -5.29 1.68
C LEU A 220 -0.56 -5.88 2.76
N ALA A 221 0.28 -5.07 3.39
CA ALA A 221 1.15 -5.55 4.49
C ALA A 221 0.36 -5.96 5.74
N LEU A 222 -0.79 -5.34 5.99
CA LEU A 222 -1.72 -5.67 7.09
C LEU A 222 -2.59 -6.90 6.77
N LEU A 223 -2.90 -7.13 5.50
CA LEU A 223 -3.82 -8.17 5.01
C LEU A 223 -3.52 -9.59 5.54
N PRO A 224 -2.27 -10.07 5.61
CA PRO A 224 -1.98 -11.41 6.11
C PRO A 224 -2.44 -11.67 7.54
N VAL A 225 -2.41 -10.65 8.40
CA VAL A 225 -2.89 -10.78 9.80
C VAL A 225 -4.41 -10.93 9.83
N ALA A 226 -5.14 -10.16 9.03
CA ALA A 226 -6.60 -10.27 8.91
C ALA A 226 -7.00 -11.66 8.36
N LEU A 227 -6.30 -12.17 7.34
CA LEU A 227 -6.51 -13.50 6.78
C LEU A 227 -6.18 -14.61 7.80
N ALA A 228 -5.08 -14.47 8.53
CA ALA A 228 -4.70 -15.40 9.60
C ALA A 228 -5.75 -15.46 10.72
N ALA A 229 -6.28 -14.29 11.10
CA ALA A 229 -7.32 -14.20 12.11
C ALA A 229 -8.65 -14.82 11.62
N THR A 230 -9.04 -14.57 10.38
CA THR A 230 -10.21 -15.17 9.75
C THR A 230 -10.08 -16.69 9.66
N ALA A 231 -8.93 -17.21 9.23
CA ALA A 231 -8.67 -18.65 9.21
C ALA A 231 -8.77 -19.26 10.61
N GLY A 232 -8.19 -18.60 11.63
CA GLY A 232 -8.27 -19.01 13.02
C GLY A 232 -9.70 -19.02 13.56
N LEU A 233 -10.50 -18.00 13.24
CA LEU A 233 -11.91 -17.88 13.64
C LEU A 233 -12.76 -19.01 13.04
N LEU A 234 -12.51 -19.37 11.79
CA LEU A 234 -13.21 -20.45 11.08
C LEU A 234 -12.63 -21.85 11.40
N GLY A 235 -11.68 -21.94 12.34
CA GLY A 235 -11.04 -23.22 12.70
C GLY A 235 -10.24 -23.85 11.58
N ILE A 236 -9.75 -23.05 10.62
CA ILE A 236 -8.93 -23.49 9.50
C ILE A 236 -7.47 -23.24 9.83
N GLY A 237 -6.65 -24.27 9.75
CA GLY A 237 -5.20 -24.19 9.95
C GLY A 237 -4.69 -24.98 11.16
N ARG A 238 -3.42 -25.36 11.06
CA ARG A 238 -2.73 -26.21 12.04
C ARG A 238 -2.50 -25.53 13.42
N SER A 239 -2.68 -24.22 13.50
CA SER A 239 -2.56 -23.46 14.73
C SER A 239 -3.86 -22.79 15.19
N ALA A 240 -4.98 -23.04 14.51
CA ALA A 240 -6.26 -22.39 14.78
C ALA A 240 -6.79 -22.64 16.20
N GLY A 241 -6.67 -23.84 16.74
CA GLY A 241 -7.12 -24.22 18.10
C GLY A 241 -6.27 -23.64 19.24
N ARG A 242 -5.23 -22.88 18.97
CA ARG A 242 -4.33 -22.31 20.00
C ARG A 242 -4.85 -21.05 20.66
N LEU A 243 -5.84 -20.39 20.06
CA LEU A 243 -6.55 -19.22 20.61
C LEU A 243 -8.03 -19.51 20.74
N ALA A 244 -8.66 -18.93 21.76
CA ALA A 244 -10.10 -18.96 21.84
C ALA A 244 -10.73 -18.18 20.67
N PRO A 245 -11.91 -18.61 20.15
CA PRO A 245 -12.59 -17.95 19.03
C PRO A 245 -12.79 -16.44 19.22
N GLY A 246 -13.10 -16.01 20.45
CA GLY A 246 -13.26 -14.58 20.77
C GLY A 246 -12.00 -13.73 20.54
N TRP A 247 -10.80 -14.30 20.66
CA TRP A 247 -9.56 -13.58 20.32
C TRP A 247 -9.36 -13.46 18.81
N TRP A 248 -9.73 -14.48 18.06
CA TRP A 248 -9.70 -14.42 16.61
C TRP A 248 -10.70 -13.39 16.10
N ALA A 249 -11.94 -13.40 16.64
CA ALA A 249 -12.95 -12.41 16.31
C ALA A 249 -12.48 -10.98 16.62
N LEU A 250 -11.84 -10.76 17.79
CA LEU A 250 -11.29 -9.46 18.14
C LEU A 250 -10.23 -8.98 17.11
N VAL A 251 -9.35 -9.88 16.65
CA VAL A 251 -8.35 -9.50 15.64
C VAL A 251 -9.01 -9.23 14.30
N VAL A 252 -10.02 -10.01 13.87
CA VAL A 252 -10.76 -9.72 12.64
C VAL A 252 -11.43 -8.35 12.73
N VAL A 253 -12.27 -8.14 13.75
CA VAL A 253 -13.02 -6.88 13.92
C VAL A 253 -12.07 -5.69 14.09
N GLY A 254 -10.98 -5.87 14.85
CA GLY A 254 -9.98 -4.82 15.06
C GLY A 254 -9.07 -4.55 13.86
N SER A 255 -9.01 -5.43 12.84
CA SER A 255 -8.18 -5.22 11.65
C SER A 255 -8.95 -4.61 10.48
N LEU A 256 -10.23 -4.90 10.34
CA LEU A 256 -11.00 -4.50 9.15
C LEU A 256 -11.14 -2.99 8.97
N PRO A 257 -11.41 -2.17 10.01
CA PRO A 257 -11.46 -0.73 9.85
C PRO A 257 -10.12 -0.15 9.38
N GLY A 258 -9.01 -0.57 10.01
CA GLY A 258 -7.67 -0.12 9.61
C GLY A 258 -7.32 -0.53 8.18
N LEU A 259 -7.71 -1.73 7.76
CA LEU A 259 -7.49 -2.21 6.39
C LEU A 259 -8.29 -1.39 5.37
N ALA A 260 -9.57 -1.09 5.66
CA ALA A 260 -10.43 -0.30 4.78
C ALA A 260 -10.00 1.17 4.69
N LEU A 261 -9.62 1.76 5.84
CA LEU A 261 -9.19 3.16 5.95
C LEU A 261 -7.75 3.38 5.47
N ALA A 262 -6.90 2.33 5.47
CA ALA A 262 -5.63 2.37 4.77
C ALA A 262 -5.85 2.39 3.25
N HIS A 263 -6.59 1.42 2.70
CA HIS A 263 -6.97 1.40 1.29
C HIS A 263 -8.11 0.40 1.02
N PRO A 264 -9.22 0.80 0.38
CA PRO A 264 -10.35 -0.08 0.07
C PRO A 264 -9.96 -1.35 -0.69
N GLY A 265 -8.98 -1.26 -1.60
CA GLY A 265 -8.46 -2.42 -2.35
C GLY A 265 -7.86 -3.52 -1.47
N GLY A 266 -7.30 -3.19 -0.30
CA GLY A 266 -6.84 -4.16 0.68
C GLY A 266 -8.00 -4.87 1.39
N PHE A 267 -9.05 -4.13 1.74
CA PHE A 267 -10.27 -4.69 2.31
C PHE A 267 -10.99 -5.61 1.32
N VAL A 268 -11.11 -5.19 0.05
CA VAL A 268 -11.67 -6.04 -1.02
C VAL A 268 -10.79 -7.27 -1.27
N GLY A 269 -9.45 -7.14 -1.13
CA GLY A 269 -8.52 -8.28 -1.15
C GLY A 269 -8.81 -9.27 -0.03
N TRP A 270 -9.11 -8.79 1.18
CA TRP A 270 -9.55 -9.64 2.28
C TRP A 270 -10.86 -10.36 1.93
N LEU A 271 -11.88 -9.65 1.40
CA LEU A 271 -13.13 -10.25 0.96
C LEU A 271 -12.89 -11.37 -0.07
N ALA A 272 -12.11 -11.10 -1.13
CA ALA A 272 -11.83 -12.05 -2.19
C ALA A 272 -11.11 -13.31 -1.67
N LEU A 273 -10.07 -13.13 -0.85
CA LEU A 273 -9.27 -14.25 -0.32
C LEU A 273 -9.98 -15.01 0.81
N THR A 274 -11.02 -14.46 1.43
CA THR A 274 -11.83 -15.19 2.43
C THR A 274 -12.92 -16.06 1.80
N VAL A 275 -13.31 -15.85 0.55
CA VAL A 275 -14.31 -16.70 -0.15
C VAL A 275 -13.97 -18.18 -0.04
N PRO A 276 -12.76 -18.67 -0.39
CA PRO A 276 -12.43 -20.08 -0.25
C PRO A 276 -12.44 -20.57 1.19
N MET A 277 -12.09 -19.71 2.16
CA MET A 277 -12.19 -20.09 3.59
C MET A 277 -13.63 -20.34 4.01
N VAL A 278 -14.55 -19.46 3.60
CA VAL A 278 -15.99 -19.58 3.90
C VAL A 278 -16.58 -20.83 3.23
N ILE A 279 -16.16 -21.12 1.98
CA ILE A 279 -16.58 -22.36 1.28
C ILE A 279 -16.08 -23.59 2.04
N VAL A 280 -14.81 -23.66 2.40
CA VAL A 280 -14.23 -24.81 3.14
C VAL A 280 -14.93 -24.96 4.51
N PHE A 281 -15.17 -23.87 5.22
CA PHE A 281 -15.89 -23.87 6.49
C PHE A 281 -17.35 -24.36 6.32
N GLY A 282 -18.08 -23.82 5.35
CA GLY A 282 -19.46 -24.21 5.03
C GLY A 282 -19.59 -25.70 4.68
N VAL A 283 -18.66 -26.21 3.84
CA VAL A 283 -18.62 -27.64 3.48
C VAL A 283 -18.36 -28.51 4.70
N ARG A 284 -17.45 -28.12 5.60
CA ARG A 284 -17.22 -28.84 6.87
C ARG A 284 -18.47 -28.87 7.73
N LEU A 285 -19.12 -27.72 7.96
CA LEU A 285 -20.35 -27.62 8.73
C LEU A 285 -21.48 -28.45 8.11
N TRP A 286 -21.63 -28.38 6.79
CA TRP A 286 -22.65 -29.15 6.07
C TRP A 286 -22.48 -30.67 6.26
N ARG A 287 -21.23 -31.15 6.12
CA ARG A 287 -20.92 -32.58 6.28
C ARG A 287 -21.08 -33.09 7.71
N THR A 288 -20.86 -32.25 8.70
CA THR A 288 -21.00 -32.61 10.13
C THR A 288 -22.42 -32.40 10.67
N SER A 289 -23.28 -31.70 9.91
CA SER A 289 -24.66 -31.40 10.36
C SER A 289 -25.60 -32.57 10.06
N ALA A 290 -26.12 -33.18 11.12
CA ALA A 290 -27.13 -34.26 11.04
C ALA A 290 -28.54 -33.72 10.76
N ARG A 291 -28.87 -32.48 11.22
CA ARG A 291 -30.22 -31.90 11.12
C ARG A 291 -30.39 -31.10 9.84
N ALA A 292 -31.48 -31.31 9.11
CA ALA A 292 -31.83 -30.54 7.91
C ALA A 292 -31.92 -29.02 8.18
N SER A 293 -32.48 -28.61 9.32
CA SER A 293 -32.57 -27.21 9.72
C SER A 293 -31.21 -26.53 9.82
N HIS A 294 -30.18 -27.22 10.33
CA HIS A 294 -28.82 -26.66 10.38
C HIS A 294 -28.25 -26.45 8.98
N ARG A 295 -28.49 -27.36 8.02
CA ARG A 295 -28.08 -27.22 6.64
C ARG A 295 -28.74 -26.03 5.95
N VAL A 296 -30.04 -25.78 6.26
CA VAL A 296 -30.73 -24.58 5.76
C VAL A 296 -30.05 -23.30 6.27
N TRP A 297 -29.73 -23.23 7.55
CA TRP A 297 -29.04 -22.06 8.10
C TRP A 297 -27.63 -21.87 7.55
N ILE A 298 -26.90 -22.95 7.25
CA ILE A 298 -25.60 -22.87 6.57
C ILE A 298 -25.77 -22.28 5.15
N ALA A 299 -26.79 -22.74 4.41
CA ALA A 299 -27.09 -22.21 3.07
C ALA A 299 -27.50 -20.73 3.14
N VAL A 300 -28.39 -20.35 4.07
CA VAL A 300 -28.81 -18.96 4.29
C VAL A 300 -27.59 -18.09 4.62
N GLY A 301 -26.71 -18.54 5.51
CA GLY A 301 -25.48 -17.83 5.85
C GLY A 301 -24.52 -17.66 4.65
N ALA A 302 -24.38 -18.68 3.82
CA ALA A 302 -23.55 -18.62 2.60
C ALA A 302 -24.14 -17.64 1.57
N VAL A 303 -25.46 -17.67 1.35
CA VAL A 303 -26.15 -16.70 0.48
C VAL A 303 -26.03 -15.28 1.03
N GLY A 304 -26.25 -15.10 2.35
CA GLY A 304 -26.09 -13.80 3.02
C GLY A 304 -24.68 -13.25 2.87
N TYR A 305 -23.64 -14.07 3.05
CA TYR A 305 -22.24 -13.68 2.81
C TYR A 305 -22.02 -13.25 1.36
N GLY A 306 -22.57 -13.99 0.38
CA GLY A 306 -22.48 -13.64 -1.02
C GLY A 306 -23.16 -12.31 -1.35
N ILE A 307 -24.38 -12.09 -0.85
CA ILE A 307 -25.13 -10.84 -1.05
C ILE A 307 -24.37 -9.65 -0.43
N VAL A 308 -23.95 -9.76 0.82
CA VAL A 308 -23.20 -8.70 1.50
C VAL A 308 -21.87 -8.42 0.76
N GLY A 309 -21.16 -9.48 0.34
CA GLY A 309 -19.93 -9.34 -0.44
C GLY A 309 -20.16 -8.58 -1.75
N VAL A 310 -21.20 -8.89 -2.52
CA VAL A 310 -21.54 -8.19 -3.77
C VAL A 310 -21.93 -6.73 -3.50
N LEU A 311 -22.69 -6.45 -2.45
CA LEU A 311 -23.07 -5.08 -2.08
C LEU A 311 -21.84 -4.25 -1.69
N LEU A 312 -20.94 -4.81 -0.89
CA LEU A 312 -19.67 -4.15 -0.51
C LEU A 312 -18.76 -3.92 -1.73
N LEU A 313 -18.64 -4.92 -2.62
CA LEU A 313 -17.89 -4.75 -3.87
C LEU A 313 -18.44 -3.62 -4.74
N ARG A 314 -19.78 -3.45 -4.80
CA ARG A 314 -20.40 -2.35 -5.54
C ARG A 314 -20.18 -1.00 -4.85
N ALA A 315 -20.35 -0.94 -3.53
CA ALA A 315 -20.21 0.29 -2.75
C ALA A 315 -18.76 0.82 -2.72
N LEU A 316 -17.78 -0.08 -2.78
CA LEU A 316 -16.35 0.26 -2.74
C LEU A 316 -15.71 0.38 -4.14
N ARG A 317 -16.52 0.41 -5.20
CA ARG A 317 -15.99 0.67 -6.54
C ARG A 317 -15.71 2.14 -6.74
N PRO A 318 -14.54 2.50 -7.26
CA PRO A 318 -14.26 3.88 -7.67
C PRO A 318 -15.15 4.31 -8.86
N PRO A 319 -15.19 5.60 -9.20
CA PRO A 319 -15.93 6.10 -10.35
C PRO A 319 -15.57 5.40 -11.66
N LEU A 320 -16.51 5.32 -12.60
CA LEU A 320 -16.33 4.58 -13.86
C LEU A 320 -15.16 5.13 -14.69
N ALA A 321 -14.99 6.44 -14.72
CA ALA A 321 -13.92 7.11 -15.46
C ALA A 321 -12.52 6.64 -15.04
N THR A 322 -12.31 6.35 -13.76
CA THR A 322 -11.02 5.92 -13.22
C THR A 322 -10.75 4.42 -13.36
N ARG A 323 -11.72 3.63 -13.87
CA ARG A 323 -11.65 2.16 -13.99
C ARG A 323 -11.33 1.64 -15.39
N GLN A 324 -11.01 2.51 -16.34
CA GLN A 324 -10.85 2.15 -17.76
C GLN A 324 -9.40 1.84 -18.15
N TRP A 325 -8.64 1.24 -17.25
CA TRP A 325 -7.26 0.86 -17.55
C TRP A 325 -7.20 -0.16 -18.68
N PRO A 326 -6.28 0.01 -19.66
CA PRO A 326 -6.14 -0.91 -20.79
C PRO A 326 -5.66 -2.30 -20.37
N THR A 327 -5.80 -3.26 -21.26
CA THR A 327 -5.14 -4.56 -21.15
C THR A 327 -3.69 -4.43 -21.61
N GLU A 328 -2.81 -5.20 -20.98
CA GLU A 328 -1.37 -5.21 -21.28
C GLU A 328 -1.01 -6.34 -22.27
N THR A 329 -1.69 -7.49 -22.18
CA THR A 329 -1.27 -8.68 -22.90
C THR A 329 -2.43 -9.65 -23.16
N GLY A 330 -2.15 -10.75 -23.89
CA GLY A 330 -3.10 -11.83 -24.12
C GLY A 330 -3.12 -12.88 -23.00
N LEU A 331 -4.16 -13.73 -23.00
CA LEU A 331 -4.37 -14.78 -21.98
C LEU A 331 -3.18 -15.74 -21.82
N GLY A 332 -2.53 -16.12 -22.91
CA GLY A 332 -1.38 -17.04 -22.88
C GLY A 332 -0.18 -16.45 -22.15
N ASP A 333 0.17 -15.19 -22.44
CA ASP A 333 1.25 -14.49 -21.77
C ASP A 333 0.88 -14.19 -20.30
N ALA A 334 -0.35 -13.79 -20.01
CA ALA A 334 -0.81 -13.58 -18.65
C ALA A 334 -0.68 -14.85 -17.80
N ALA A 335 -1.08 -16.01 -18.33
CA ALA A 335 -0.91 -17.30 -17.66
C ALA A 335 0.59 -17.64 -17.46
N TRP A 336 1.42 -17.36 -18.46
CA TRP A 336 2.86 -17.52 -18.35
C TRP A 336 3.48 -16.62 -17.28
N ARG A 337 3.08 -15.35 -17.19
CA ARG A 337 3.52 -14.42 -16.14
C ARG A 337 3.18 -14.92 -14.74
N VAL A 338 2.02 -15.56 -14.55
CA VAL A 338 1.63 -16.19 -13.28
C VAL A 338 2.54 -17.38 -12.95
N LEU A 339 2.83 -18.26 -13.92
CA LEU A 339 3.65 -19.47 -13.71
C LEU A 339 5.13 -19.13 -13.49
N SER A 340 5.66 -18.17 -14.23
CA SER A 340 7.03 -17.70 -14.12
C SER A 340 7.27 -16.70 -12.98
N VAL A 341 6.16 -16.23 -12.36
CA VAL A 341 6.17 -15.14 -11.38
C VAL A 341 6.84 -13.87 -11.94
N THR A 342 6.56 -13.56 -13.22
CA THR A 342 6.94 -12.32 -13.89
C THR A 342 5.76 -11.35 -13.80
N LEU A 343 5.46 -10.86 -12.59
CA LEU A 343 4.19 -10.20 -12.31
C LEU A 343 4.15 -8.73 -12.75
N PHE A 344 5.26 -8.01 -12.64
CA PHE A 344 5.37 -6.59 -13.01
C PHE A 344 6.73 -6.30 -13.66
N TYR A 345 7.80 -6.57 -12.95
CA TYR A 345 9.16 -6.33 -13.44
C TYR A 345 9.54 -7.31 -14.56
N PRO A 346 10.47 -6.93 -15.47
CA PRO A 346 10.84 -7.75 -16.63
C PRO A 346 11.58 -9.04 -16.28
N ALA A 347 11.83 -9.31 -15.00
CA ALA A 347 12.49 -10.53 -14.53
C ALA A 347 11.55 -11.42 -13.71
N GLY A 348 11.43 -12.68 -14.09
CA GLY A 348 10.62 -13.67 -13.39
C GLY A 348 11.32 -14.28 -12.17
N ALA A 349 10.56 -14.53 -11.11
CA ALA A 349 11.01 -15.31 -9.95
C ALA A 349 10.70 -16.83 -10.17
N TRP A 350 11.34 -17.44 -11.15
CA TRP A 350 11.06 -18.79 -11.62
C TRP A 350 11.14 -19.86 -10.54
N LEU A 351 12.10 -19.75 -9.62
CA LEU A 351 12.22 -20.70 -8.51
C LEU A 351 11.01 -20.60 -7.57
N VAL A 352 10.40 -19.43 -7.44
CA VAL A 352 9.14 -19.27 -6.71
C VAL A 352 8.01 -19.95 -7.45
N GLY A 353 7.93 -19.81 -8.79
CA GLY A 353 6.97 -20.53 -9.63
C GLY A 353 7.08 -22.05 -9.49
N ILE A 354 8.30 -22.58 -9.53
CA ILE A 354 8.56 -24.00 -9.28
C ILE A 354 8.11 -24.40 -7.86
N ALA A 355 8.40 -23.59 -6.85
CA ALA A 355 7.97 -23.86 -5.48
C ALA A 355 6.44 -23.87 -5.35
N VAL A 356 5.72 -23.00 -6.07
CA VAL A 356 4.24 -23.01 -6.18
C VAL A 356 3.76 -24.34 -6.78
N LEU A 357 4.34 -24.80 -7.88
CA LEU A 357 3.97 -26.07 -8.52
C LEU A 357 4.22 -27.27 -7.58
N VAL A 358 5.34 -27.30 -6.89
CA VAL A 358 5.63 -28.31 -5.86
C VAL A 358 4.62 -28.22 -4.71
N GLY A 359 4.25 -27.02 -4.29
CA GLY A 359 3.19 -26.79 -3.30
C GLY A 359 1.86 -27.38 -3.76
N LEU A 360 1.43 -27.11 -5.00
CA LEU A 360 0.21 -27.68 -5.60
C LEU A 360 0.24 -29.21 -5.61
N TYR A 361 1.36 -29.82 -5.98
CA TYR A 361 1.51 -31.27 -5.91
C TYR A 361 1.19 -31.81 -4.51
N TRP A 362 1.70 -31.17 -3.46
CA TRP A 362 1.44 -31.59 -2.08
C TRP A 362 -0.01 -31.32 -1.64
N VAL A 363 -0.63 -30.24 -2.10
CA VAL A 363 -2.06 -29.98 -1.86
C VAL A 363 -2.94 -31.11 -2.43
N VAL A 364 -2.67 -31.52 -3.67
CA VAL A 364 -3.41 -32.62 -4.33
C VAL A 364 -3.18 -33.96 -3.61
N ARG A 365 -1.98 -34.19 -3.08
CA ARG A 365 -1.63 -35.43 -2.39
C ARG A 365 -2.19 -35.52 -0.97
N GLU A 366 -2.09 -34.44 -0.19
CA GLU A 366 -2.49 -34.44 1.23
C GLU A 366 -3.98 -34.08 1.42
N ARG A 367 -4.54 -33.24 0.57
CA ARG A 367 -5.96 -32.81 0.56
C ARG A 367 -6.45 -32.22 1.89
N GLU A 368 -5.54 -31.68 2.69
CA GLU A 368 -5.88 -31.00 3.93
C GLU A 368 -6.52 -29.63 3.62
N ALA A 369 -7.53 -29.24 4.37
CA ALA A 369 -8.31 -28.04 4.10
C ALA A 369 -7.49 -26.74 4.18
N GLU A 370 -6.54 -26.66 5.11
CA GLU A 370 -5.63 -25.52 5.22
C GLU A 370 -4.67 -25.39 4.02
N LEU A 371 -4.27 -26.52 3.43
CA LEU A 371 -3.47 -26.54 2.20
C LEU A 371 -4.30 -26.16 0.98
N ILE A 372 -5.56 -26.60 0.93
CA ILE A 372 -6.52 -26.19 -0.10
C ILE A 372 -6.73 -24.68 -0.04
N VAL A 373 -6.88 -24.09 1.16
CA VAL A 373 -7.01 -22.64 1.34
C VAL A 373 -5.75 -21.92 0.85
N ALA A 374 -4.54 -22.41 1.17
CA ALA A 374 -3.29 -21.82 0.67
C ALA A 374 -3.20 -21.84 -0.86
N ALA A 375 -3.60 -22.95 -1.51
CA ALA A 375 -3.67 -23.04 -2.97
C ALA A 375 -4.75 -22.11 -3.56
N SER A 376 -5.89 -21.99 -2.88
CA SER A 376 -6.98 -21.13 -3.31
C SER A 376 -6.62 -19.64 -3.25
N PHE A 377 -5.76 -19.20 -2.34
CA PHE A 377 -5.25 -17.83 -2.34
C PHE A 377 -4.50 -17.52 -3.62
N TRP A 378 -3.56 -18.38 -4.00
CA TRP A 378 -2.85 -18.25 -5.26
C TRP A 378 -3.80 -18.26 -6.46
N LEU A 379 -4.77 -19.17 -6.48
CA LEU A 379 -5.74 -19.29 -7.58
C LEU A 379 -6.60 -18.02 -7.71
N VAL A 380 -7.14 -17.49 -6.60
CA VAL A 380 -7.92 -16.25 -6.61
C VAL A 380 -7.07 -15.09 -7.09
N GLY A 381 -5.86 -14.92 -6.56
CA GLY A 381 -4.94 -13.89 -7.01
C GLY A 381 -4.60 -14.01 -8.51
N ALA A 382 -4.33 -15.24 -8.99
CA ALA A 382 -4.04 -15.50 -10.39
C ALA A 382 -5.22 -15.18 -11.31
N VAL A 383 -6.44 -15.59 -10.94
CA VAL A 383 -7.66 -15.27 -11.69
C VAL A 383 -7.88 -13.77 -11.78
N LEU A 384 -7.77 -13.05 -10.65
CA LEU A 384 -7.93 -11.60 -10.65
C LEU A 384 -6.86 -10.90 -11.49
N PHE A 385 -5.60 -11.30 -11.37
CA PHE A 385 -4.50 -10.76 -12.15
C PHE A 385 -4.68 -10.99 -13.66
N ILE A 386 -4.96 -12.24 -14.07
CA ILE A 386 -5.20 -12.58 -15.48
C ILE A 386 -6.41 -11.81 -16.03
N THR A 387 -7.47 -11.67 -15.22
CA THR A 387 -8.66 -10.90 -15.61
C THR A 387 -8.31 -9.45 -15.90
N ALA A 388 -7.54 -8.79 -15.05
CA ALA A 388 -7.20 -7.38 -15.23
C ALA A 388 -6.21 -7.14 -16.37
N ILE A 389 -5.20 -8.01 -16.51
CA ILE A 389 -4.11 -7.78 -17.48
C ILE A 389 -4.47 -8.22 -18.90
N ALA A 390 -5.39 -9.19 -19.08
CA ALA A 390 -5.61 -9.84 -20.37
C ALA A 390 -7.06 -9.84 -20.89
N LEU A 391 -8.07 -9.70 -20.03
CA LEU A 391 -9.44 -9.67 -20.52
C LEU A 391 -9.80 -8.26 -21.04
N PRO A 392 -10.44 -8.17 -22.23
CA PRO A 392 -10.90 -6.89 -22.74
C PRO A 392 -11.92 -6.24 -21.78
N TRP A 393 -12.09 -4.94 -21.89
CA TRP A 393 -13.09 -4.22 -21.13
C TRP A 393 -14.49 -4.86 -21.31
N GLY A 394 -15.21 -5.01 -20.20
CA GLY A 394 -16.55 -5.59 -20.19
C GLY A 394 -17.05 -5.87 -18.79
N THR A 395 -18.33 -6.25 -18.69
CA THR A 395 -19.03 -6.47 -17.42
C THR A 395 -18.32 -7.47 -16.50
N LEU A 396 -17.78 -8.56 -17.05
CA LEU A 396 -17.09 -9.58 -16.26
C LEU A 396 -15.79 -9.05 -15.65
N ARG A 397 -14.96 -8.38 -16.46
CA ARG A 397 -13.72 -7.76 -15.99
C ARG A 397 -14.02 -6.74 -14.89
N ASP A 398 -14.94 -5.82 -15.15
CA ASP A 398 -15.32 -4.78 -14.18
C ASP A 398 -15.96 -5.38 -12.91
N ALA A 399 -16.75 -6.45 -13.04
CA ALA A 399 -17.34 -7.13 -11.89
C ALA A 399 -16.29 -7.74 -10.96
N LEU A 400 -15.22 -8.32 -11.52
CA LEU A 400 -14.16 -9.00 -10.77
C LEU A 400 -13.05 -8.07 -10.30
N THR A 401 -12.66 -7.07 -11.10
CA THR A 401 -11.45 -6.27 -10.86
C THR A 401 -11.70 -4.77 -10.76
N GLY A 402 -12.94 -4.31 -10.95
CA GLY A 402 -13.29 -2.88 -10.90
C GLY A 402 -13.03 -2.21 -9.56
N SER A 403 -13.11 -2.93 -8.43
CA SER A 403 -12.74 -2.40 -7.10
C SER A 403 -11.22 -2.14 -6.94
N TRP A 404 -10.40 -2.58 -7.90
CA TRP A 404 -8.98 -2.24 -8.04
C TRP A 404 -8.74 -1.41 -9.31
N TYR A 405 -9.76 -0.65 -9.76
CA TYR A 405 -9.68 0.22 -10.96
C TYR A 405 -9.48 -0.55 -12.28
N ASN A 406 -9.64 -1.88 -12.30
CA ASN A 406 -9.16 -2.76 -13.38
C ASN A 406 -7.65 -2.62 -13.65
N ASN A 407 -6.90 -2.14 -12.67
CA ASN A 407 -5.48 -1.86 -12.74
C ASN A 407 -4.69 -3.14 -12.38
N TRP A 408 -4.05 -3.75 -13.37
CA TRP A 408 -3.36 -5.03 -13.21
C TRP A 408 -2.13 -4.96 -12.26
N PRO A 409 -1.36 -3.86 -12.13
CA PRO A 409 -0.26 -3.79 -11.17
C PRO A 409 -0.73 -3.95 -9.72
N ARG A 410 -1.89 -3.39 -9.35
CA ARG A 410 -2.48 -3.59 -8.01
C ARG A 410 -2.77 -5.06 -7.74
N LEU A 411 -3.21 -5.80 -8.76
CA LEU A 411 -3.49 -7.24 -8.65
C LEU A 411 -2.23 -8.11 -8.75
N ALA A 412 -1.18 -7.64 -9.41
CA ALA A 412 0.16 -8.23 -9.34
C ALA A 412 0.70 -8.24 -7.90
N ALA A 413 0.59 -7.13 -7.20
CA ALA A 413 0.99 -7.01 -5.79
C ALA A 413 0.16 -7.93 -4.87
N LEU A 414 -1.17 -8.03 -5.10
CA LEU A 414 -2.03 -8.95 -4.36
C LEU A 414 -1.66 -10.42 -4.62
N LEU A 415 -1.39 -10.81 -5.88
CA LEU A 415 -0.96 -12.16 -6.23
C LEU A 415 0.39 -12.49 -5.62
N ALA A 416 1.34 -11.55 -5.61
CA ALA A 416 2.64 -11.72 -4.96
C ALA A 416 2.53 -12.08 -3.47
N LEU A 417 1.56 -11.49 -2.77
CA LEU A 417 1.23 -11.84 -1.39
C LEU A 417 0.54 -13.21 -1.30
N ALA A 418 -0.44 -13.46 -2.15
CA ALA A 418 -1.31 -14.64 -2.09
C ALA A 418 -0.57 -15.95 -2.38
N LEU A 419 0.50 -15.93 -3.18
CA LEU A 419 1.29 -17.12 -3.54
C LEU A 419 2.22 -17.59 -2.42
N VAL A 420 2.58 -16.72 -1.45
CA VAL A 420 3.62 -17.02 -0.46
C VAL A 420 3.34 -18.29 0.37
N PRO A 421 2.15 -18.51 0.94
CA PRO A 421 1.91 -19.73 1.73
C PRO A 421 2.08 -21.01 0.89
N LEU A 422 1.64 -20.99 -0.37
CA LEU A 422 1.73 -22.15 -1.25
C LEU A 422 3.18 -22.45 -1.67
N ALA A 423 3.96 -21.44 -2.05
CA ALA A 423 5.36 -21.60 -2.39
C ALA A 423 6.18 -22.04 -1.15
N ALA A 424 5.89 -21.46 0.03
CA ALA A 424 6.51 -21.86 1.29
C ALA A 424 6.23 -23.34 1.63
N LEU A 425 5.03 -23.85 1.34
CA LEU A 425 4.70 -25.27 1.46
C LEU A 425 5.62 -26.12 0.56
N GLY A 426 5.78 -25.74 -0.71
CA GLY A 426 6.65 -26.44 -1.65
C GLY A 426 8.10 -26.54 -1.16
N ILE A 427 8.66 -25.40 -0.74
CA ILE A 427 10.03 -25.36 -0.16
C ILE A 427 10.12 -26.23 1.11
N ALA A 428 9.14 -26.11 2.00
CA ALA A 428 9.15 -26.84 3.27
C ALA A 428 9.08 -28.36 3.06
N ARG A 429 8.22 -28.85 2.16
CA ARG A 429 8.09 -30.28 1.87
C ARG A 429 9.33 -30.85 1.21
N THR A 430 9.98 -30.08 0.32
CA THR A 430 11.28 -30.46 -0.29
C THR A 430 12.38 -30.55 0.76
N ALA A 431 12.52 -29.55 1.64
CA ALA A 431 13.49 -29.54 2.73
C ALA A 431 13.26 -30.69 3.72
N ASP A 432 12.00 -30.95 4.10
CA ASP A 432 11.65 -32.06 5.00
C ASP A 432 11.95 -33.43 4.35
N ALA A 433 11.76 -33.59 3.05
CA ALA A 433 12.11 -34.81 2.33
C ALA A 433 13.63 -35.04 2.31
N ALA A 434 14.40 -34.00 2.01
CA ALA A 434 15.86 -34.05 2.06
C ALA A 434 16.38 -34.38 3.48
N ALA A 435 15.82 -33.74 4.51
CA ALA A 435 16.18 -34.02 5.90
C ALA A 435 15.87 -35.49 6.32
N ARG A 436 14.76 -36.06 5.83
CA ARG A 436 14.44 -37.49 6.05
C ARG A 436 15.45 -38.41 5.37
N LEU A 437 15.86 -38.10 4.15
CA LEU A 437 16.86 -38.88 3.41
C LEU A 437 18.20 -38.88 4.12
N LEU A 438 18.69 -37.70 4.56
CA LEU A 438 19.95 -37.59 5.32
C LEU A 438 19.91 -38.39 6.63
N ARG A 439 18.75 -38.38 7.33
CA ARG A 439 18.55 -39.19 8.53
C ARG A 439 18.63 -40.69 8.23
N ARG A 440 17.98 -41.15 7.16
CA ARG A 440 18.02 -42.57 6.74
C ARG A 440 19.43 -43.02 6.35
N ARG A 441 20.27 -42.11 5.87
CA ARG A 441 21.69 -42.38 5.54
C ARG A 441 22.63 -42.30 6.75
N GLY A 442 22.11 -42.13 7.96
CA GLY A 442 22.92 -42.10 9.18
C GLY A 442 23.75 -40.83 9.37
N VAL A 443 23.49 -39.76 8.62
CA VAL A 443 24.22 -38.49 8.77
C VAL A 443 24.01 -37.90 10.16
N SER A 444 25.09 -37.49 10.83
CA SER A 444 25.06 -36.97 12.21
C SER A 444 24.18 -35.71 12.35
N GLY A 445 23.67 -35.46 13.56
CA GLY A 445 22.80 -34.32 13.85
C GLY A 445 23.46 -32.97 13.55
N ALA A 446 24.73 -32.82 13.89
CA ALA A 446 25.50 -31.60 13.66
C ALA A 446 25.67 -31.32 12.15
N VAL A 447 26.08 -32.34 11.39
CA VAL A 447 26.23 -32.22 9.92
C VAL A 447 24.87 -31.88 9.25
N ARG A 448 23.76 -32.49 9.69
CA ARG A 448 22.44 -32.16 9.18
C ARG A 448 22.06 -30.72 9.47
N LEU A 449 22.36 -30.19 10.66
CA LEU A 449 22.06 -28.79 11.01
C LEU A 449 22.90 -27.84 10.15
N SER A 450 24.21 -28.09 10.02
CA SER A 450 25.09 -27.28 9.17
C SER A 450 24.62 -27.29 7.70
N ALA A 451 24.32 -28.49 7.18
CA ALA A 451 23.79 -28.62 5.82
C ALA A 451 22.46 -27.90 5.63
N ALA A 452 21.56 -27.93 6.63
CA ALA A 452 20.29 -27.19 6.56
C ALA A 452 20.49 -25.67 6.55
N ILE A 453 21.43 -25.15 7.36
CA ILE A 453 21.75 -23.71 7.40
C ILE A 453 22.36 -23.27 6.06
N VAL A 454 23.38 -23.98 5.59
CA VAL A 454 24.03 -23.67 4.30
C VAL A 454 23.03 -23.75 3.14
N SER A 455 22.22 -24.83 3.09
CA SER A 455 21.19 -24.96 2.05
C SER A 455 20.16 -23.85 2.11
N ALA A 456 19.71 -23.45 3.30
CA ALA A 456 18.77 -22.34 3.46
C ALA A 456 19.36 -21.01 2.94
N MET A 457 20.65 -20.75 3.20
CA MET A 457 21.35 -19.57 2.71
C MET A 457 21.50 -19.60 1.18
N VAL A 458 21.95 -20.73 0.61
CA VAL A 458 22.09 -20.89 -0.85
C VAL A 458 20.74 -20.73 -1.55
N VAL A 459 19.69 -21.37 -1.03
CA VAL A 459 18.33 -21.26 -1.57
C VAL A 459 17.83 -19.82 -1.46
N PHE A 460 18.05 -19.16 -0.30
CA PHE A 460 17.67 -17.75 -0.13
C PHE A 460 18.34 -16.87 -1.19
N LEU A 461 19.66 -16.98 -1.36
CA LEU A 461 20.39 -16.21 -2.37
C LEU A 461 19.91 -16.52 -3.79
N ALA A 462 19.73 -17.81 -4.12
CA ALA A 462 19.26 -18.22 -5.45
C ALA A 462 17.87 -17.64 -5.77
N PHE A 463 16.94 -17.64 -4.84
CA PHE A 463 15.60 -17.08 -5.03
C PHE A 463 15.63 -15.55 -5.11
N HIS A 464 16.38 -14.91 -4.21
CA HIS A 464 16.46 -13.45 -4.15
C HIS A 464 17.15 -12.85 -5.38
N MET A 465 18.23 -13.46 -5.86
CA MET A 465 19.01 -12.94 -6.98
C MET A 465 18.38 -13.10 -8.36
N GLN A 466 17.26 -13.81 -8.50
CA GLN A 466 16.60 -13.99 -9.80
C GLN A 466 15.93 -12.73 -10.33
N ALA A 467 15.03 -12.15 -9.56
CA ALA A 467 14.20 -11.03 -9.99
C ALA A 467 14.56 -9.71 -9.31
N THR A 468 15.03 -9.77 -8.04
CA THR A 468 15.24 -8.59 -7.19
C THR A 468 16.25 -7.58 -7.74
N PRO A 469 17.42 -7.97 -8.29
CA PRO A 469 18.39 -6.97 -8.79
C PRO A 469 17.86 -6.16 -9.98
N ARG A 470 17.10 -6.79 -10.89
CA ARG A 470 16.49 -6.09 -12.02
C ARG A 470 15.33 -5.21 -11.58
N ALA A 471 14.53 -5.70 -10.64
CA ALA A 471 13.45 -4.90 -10.05
C ALA A 471 14.01 -3.69 -9.29
N GLN A 472 15.15 -3.86 -8.59
CA GLN A 472 15.84 -2.77 -7.91
C GLN A 472 16.28 -1.69 -8.90
N GLY A 473 16.97 -2.06 -10.00
CA GLY A 473 17.38 -1.10 -11.02
C GLY A 473 16.20 -0.33 -11.59
N TRP A 474 15.16 -1.05 -12.00
CA TRP A 474 13.94 -0.44 -12.54
C TRP A 474 13.27 0.53 -11.57
N ALA A 475 13.07 0.11 -10.32
CA ALA A 475 12.43 0.95 -9.31
C ALA A 475 13.31 2.13 -8.84
N SER A 476 14.65 2.00 -8.94
CA SER A 476 15.56 3.10 -8.60
C SER A 476 15.44 4.28 -9.56
N ASP A 477 15.09 4.01 -10.83
CA ASP A 477 14.94 5.05 -11.85
C ASP A 477 13.79 6.01 -11.51
N VAL A 478 12.78 5.54 -10.75
CA VAL A 478 11.64 6.37 -10.31
C VAL A 478 12.01 7.34 -9.17
N TYR A 479 13.14 7.14 -8.49
CA TYR A 479 13.59 7.97 -7.36
C TYR A 479 14.79 8.86 -7.68
N GLY A 480 15.27 8.86 -8.91
CA GLY A 480 16.45 9.63 -9.30
C GLY A 480 16.10 11.05 -9.76
N TYR A 481 16.87 12.04 -9.31
CA TYR A 481 16.89 13.39 -9.88
C TYR A 481 17.90 13.43 -11.05
N GLN A 482 17.51 12.92 -12.20
CA GLN A 482 18.37 12.92 -13.40
C GLN A 482 17.87 13.98 -14.38
N THR A 483 18.76 14.42 -15.27
CA THR A 483 18.35 15.21 -16.44
C THR A 483 17.30 14.42 -17.23
N GLY A 484 16.09 14.98 -17.37
CA GLY A 484 14.96 14.32 -18.01
C GLY A 484 14.05 13.52 -17.06
N THR A 485 14.13 13.72 -15.72
CA THR A 485 13.06 13.26 -14.81
C THR A 485 11.78 14.07 -15.05
N TYR A 486 10.64 13.37 -14.99
CA TYR A 486 9.38 13.95 -15.48
C TYR A 486 8.63 14.80 -14.46
N LEU A 487 8.86 14.65 -13.14
CA LEU A 487 8.15 15.42 -12.11
C LEU A 487 9.00 16.53 -11.50
N LEU A 488 10.22 16.22 -11.07
CA LEU A 488 11.07 17.13 -10.32
C LEU A 488 12.54 16.90 -10.69
N THR A 489 13.16 17.89 -11.30
CA THR A 489 14.58 17.88 -11.61
C THR A 489 15.40 18.31 -10.39
N ALA A 490 16.73 18.15 -10.46
CA ALA A 490 17.64 18.61 -9.41
C ALA A 490 17.61 20.14 -9.24
N ASP A 491 17.48 20.88 -10.35
CA ASP A 491 17.44 22.34 -10.35
C ASP A 491 16.12 22.83 -9.74
N GLU A 492 14.98 22.26 -10.13
CA GLU A 492 13.68 22.57 -9.52
C GLU A 492 13.67 22.28 -8.03
N PHE A 493 14.25 21.13 -7.61
CA PHE A 493 14.34 20.79 -6.19
C PHE A 493 15.20 21.79 -5.42
N ALA A 494 16.35 22.21 -5.98
CA ALA A 494 17.23 23.21 -5.37
C ALA A 494 16.55 24.59 -5.23
N LEU A 495 15.71 24.98 -6.21
CA LEU A 495 14.91 26.19 -6.10
C LEU A 495 13.83 26.05 -5.01
N LEU A 496 13.16 24.89 -4.92
CA LEU A 496 12.15 24.66 -3.88
C LEU A 496 12.74 24.62 -2.47
N GLU A 497 13.99 24.13 -2.28
CA GLU A 497 14.64 24.06 -0.97
C GLU A 497 14.95 25.43 -0.36
N ARG A 498 15.07 26.49 -1.17
CA ARG A 498 15.31 27.85 -0.72
C ARG A 498 14.14 28.81 -0.94
N LEU A 499 13.01 28.29 -1.40
CA LEU A 499 11.84 29.10 -1.76
C LEU A 499 11.28 29.89 -0.56
N ASP A 500 11.46 29.39 0.66
CA ASP A 500 11.05 30.04 1.89
C ASP A 500 11.91 31.26 2.27
N GLU A 501 13.08 31.45 1.65
CA GLU A 501 13.92 32.63 1.80
C GLU A 501 13.41 33.80 0.94
N GLU A 502 12.77 33.51 -0.21
CA GLU A 502 12.34 34.48 -1.22
C GLU A 502 10.83 34.78 -1.19
N VAL A 503 10.02 33.81 -0.74
CA VAL A 503 8.55 33.92 -0.75
C VAL A 503 8.01 33.98 0.67
N PRO A 504 7.19 34.99 1.02
CA PRO A 504 6.50 35.07 2.31
C PRO A 504 5.60 33.85 2.57
N ALA A 505 5.37 33.52 3.85
CA ALA A 505 4.62 32.33 4.24
C ALA A 505 3.12 32.41 3.88
N ASP A 506 2.58 33.61 3.76
CA ASP A 506 1.19 33.90 3.43
C ASP A 506 0.95 34.15 1.93
N ALA A 507 2.02 34.19 1.13
CA ALA A 507 1.92 34.38 -0.32
C ALA A 507 1.35 33.16 -1.04
N VAL A 508 0.64 33.41 -2.14
CA VAL A 508 0.04 32.40 -2.99
C VAL A 508 0.81 32.28 -4.31
N ILE A 509 1.15 31.05 -4.66
CA ILE A 509 1.95 30.73 -5.85
C ILE A 509 1.07 30.07 -6.92
N ALA A 510 1.06 30.61 -8.13
CA ALA A 510 0.58 29.91 -9.31
C ALA A 510 1.71 29.01 -9.86
N GLY A 511 1.36 27.81 -10.28
CA GLY A 511 2.31 26.83 -10.86
C GLY A 511 1.61 25.57 -11.29
N SER A 512 2.14 24.91 -12.30
CA SER A 512 1.55 23.68 -12.82
C SER A 512 1.68 22.52 -11.82
N ALA A 513 0.56 21.92 -11.46
CA ALA A 513 0.55 20.71 -10.64
C ALA A 513 1.02 19.45 -11.40
N PHE A 514 1.21 19.54 -12.70
CA PHE A 514 1.76 18.46 -13.51
C PHE A 514 3.29 18.44 -13.49
N THR A 515 3.92 19.54 -13.05
CA THR A 515 5.35 19.69 -12.83
C THR A 515 5.70 19.67 -11.34
N GLY A 516 6.98 19.81 -11.01
CA GLY A 516 7.45 19.95 -9.63
C GLY A 516 6.96 21.19 -8.90
N ALA A 517 6.43 22.20 -9.61
CA ALA A 517 5.93 23.45 -9.00
C ALA A 517 4.80 23.19 -7.98
N GLY A 518 3.92 22.20 -8.25
CA GLY A 518 2.89 21.80 -7.29
C GLY A 518 3.43 21.27 -5.95
N LEU A 519 4.71 20.89 -5.86
CA LEU A 519 5.35 20.39 -4.65
C LEU A 519 5.86 21.50 -3.72
N ALA A 520 5.80 22.77 -4.14
CA ALA A 520 6.18 23.90 -3.27
C ALA A 520 5.40 23.91 -1.95
N TYR A 521 4.16 23.42 -1.94
CA TYR A 521 3.36 23.26 -0.74
C TYR A 521 3.99 22.25 0.23
N ALA A 522 4.33 21.05 -0.23
CA ALA A 522 4.88 20.00 0.63
C ALA A 522 6.33 20.27 1.07
N ILE A 523 7.16 20.83 0.16
CA ILE A 523 8.61 20.97 0.36
C ILE A 523 8.94 22.28 1.06
N ALA A 524 8.42 23.41 0.54
CA ALA A 524 8.76 24.75 1.00
C ALA A 524 7.75 25.37 1.96
N ASP A 525 6.63 24.69 2.27
CA ASP A 525 5.57 25.22 3.12
C ASP A 525 4.99 26.53 2.56
N ARG A 526 4.74 26.58 1.25
CA ARG A 526 4.16 27.74 0.55
C ARG A 526 2.87 27.35 -0.14
N HIS A 527 1.86 28.22 -0.03
CA HIS A 527 0.56 27.95 -0.65
C HIS A 527 0.64 27.96 -2.17
N VAL A 528 0.15 26.89 -2.79
CA VAL A 528 0.04 26.76 -4.25
C VAL A 528 -1.42 26.70 -4.65
N LEU A 529 -1.78 27.32 -5.77
CA LEU A 529 -3.15 27.25 -6.31
C LEU A 529 -3.54 25.84 -6.72
N MET A 530 -2.57 25.05 -7.22
CA MET A 530 -2.80 23.69 -7.71
C MET A 530 -1.97 22.67 -6.90
N PRO A 531 -2.45 22.22 -5.73
CA PRO A 531 -1.76 21.18 -4.95
C PRO A 531 -1.86 19.77 -5.57
N HIS A 532 -2.71 19.58 -6.58
CA HIS A 532 -2.85 18.32 -7.33
C HIS A 532 -3.44 18.54 -8.72
N ALA A 533 -2.97 17.79 -9.70
CA ALA A 533 -3.47 17.86 -11.07
C ALA A 533 -4.96 17.43 -11.24
N LEU A 534 -5.43 16.50 -10.39
CA LEU A 534 -6.84 16.07 -10.36
C LEU A 534 -7.59 16.83 -9.25
N MET A 535 -7.87 18.09 -9.50
CA MET A 535 -8.61 18.97 -8.59
C MET A 535 -9.72 19.71 -9.34
N ASP A 536 -10.63 20.32 -8.58
CA ASP A 536 -11.65 21.21 -9.15
C ASP A 536 -10.99 22.54 -9.57
N ILE A 537 -11.13 22.90 -10.83
CA ILE A 537 -10.63 24.16 -11.40
C ILE A 537 -11.80 25.15 -11.43
N SER A 538 -11.66 26.29 -10.74
CA SER A 538 -12.61 27.40 -10.82
C SER A 538 -12.38 28.24 -12.07
N ASP A 539 -13.38 29.03 -12.46
CA ASP A 539 -13.26 29.94 -13.61
C ASP A 539 -12.10 30.93 -13.45
N ASP A 540 -11.88 31.45 -12.24
CA ASP A 540 -10.75 32.35 -11.93
C ASP A 540 -9.40 31.62 -12.06
N LEU A 541 -9.31 30.37 -11.58
CA LEU A 541 -8.09 29.56 -11.71
C LEU A 541 -7.80 29.21 -13.17
N GLU A 542 -8.83 28.92 -13.97
CA GLU A 542 -8.69 28.69 -15.40
C GLU A 542 -8.15 29.96 -16.11
N LEU A 543 -8.69 31.14 -15.78
CA LEU A 543 -8.19 32.42 -16.31
C LEU A 543 -6.74 32.69 -15.95
N VAL A 544 -6.32 32.42 -14.71
CA VAL A 544 -4.91 32.55 -14.31
C VAL A 544 -4.04 31.57 -15.08
N ASN A 545 -4.41 30.30 -15.17
CA ASN A 545 -3.63 29.27 -15.85
C ASN A 545 -3.47 29.54 -17.35
N GLU A 546 -4.50 30.09 -17.99
CA GLU A 546 -4.50 30.31 -19.44
C GLU A 546 -3.95 31.69 -19.84
N HIS A 547 -4.09 32.73 -18.99
CA HIS A 547 -3.92 34.11 -19.39
C HIS A 547 -3.15 35.02 -18.43
N LEU A 548 -2.50 34.55 -17.35
CA LEU A 548 -1.74 35.44 -16.44
C LEU A 548 -0.69 36.26 -17.19
N SER A 549 -0.04 35.67 -18.20
CA SER A 549 0.92 36.36 -19.07
C SER A 549 0.33 37.57 -19.82
N ASP A 550 -0.99 37.59 -20.03
CA ASP A 550 -1.75 38.63 -20.74
C ASP A 550 -2.42 39.65 -19.79
N ALA A 551 -2.14 39.60 -18.49
CA ALA A 551 -2.82 40.41 -17.46
C ALA A 551 -2.80 41.92 -17.71
N LEU A 552 -1.79 42.44 -18.44
CA LEU A 552 -1.74 43.87 -18.79
C LEU A 552 -2.77 44.30 -19.86
N THR A 553 -3.33 43.36 -20.58
CA THR A 553 -4.27 43.61 -21.70
C THR A 553 -5.65 43.06 -21.44
N MET A 554 -5.82 42.18 -20.47
CA MET A 554 -7.06 41.50 -20.11
C MET A 554 -7.48 41.85 -18.67
N PRO A 555 -8.36 42.83 -18.42
CA PRO A 555 -8.75 43.24 -17.07
C PRO A 555 -9.38 42.10 -16.22
N GLU A 556 -10.09 41.17 -16.84
CA GLU A 556 -10.68 40.00 -16.19
C GLU A 556 -9.63 39.07 -15.56
N VAL A 557 -8.42 39.05 -16.13
CA VAL A 557 -7.29 38.29 -15.54
C VAL A 557 -6.81 38.94 -14.25
N CYS A 558 -6.80 40.30 -14.20
CA CYS A 558 -6.48 41.01 -12.96
C CYS A 558 -7.53 40.74 -11.86
N GLU A 559 -8.81 40.68 -12.22
CA GLU A 559 -9.89 40.33 -11.27
C GLU A 559 -9.67 38.92 -10.71
N ALA A 560 -9.28 37.95 -11.56
CA ALA A 560 -8.98 36.59 -11.15
C ALA A 560 -7.70 36.50 -10.27
N ILE A 561 -6.62 37.21 -10.63
CA ILE A 561 -5.39 37.31 -9.84
C ILE A 561 -5.70 37.87 -8.43
N ASP A 562 -6.55 38.91 -8.35
CA ASP A 562 -6.95 39.52 -7.07
C ASP A 562 -7.86 38.59 -6.26
N ALA A 563 -8.79 37.90 -6.91
CA ALA A 563 -9.72 36.97 -6.26
C ALA A 563 -9.00 35.74 -5.67
N LEU A 564 -7.93 35.28 -6.31
CA LEU A 564 -7.12 34.14 -5.89
C LEU A 564 -5.89 34.57 -5.06
N ASP A 565 -5.65 35.87 -4.91
CA ASP A 565 -4.51 36.46 -4.18
C ASP A 565 -3.14 35.99 -4.70
N VAL A 566 -2.97 35.91 -6.02
CA VAL A 566 -1.74 35.38 -6.64
C VAL A 566 -0.60 36.39 -6.56
N ASP A 567 0.45 36.05 -5.86
CA ASP A 567 1.63 36.91 -5.69
C ASP A 567 2.82 36.47 -6.53
N TYR A 568 3.01 35.16 -6.70
CA TYR A 568 4.17 34.57 -7.36
C TYR A 568 3.77 33.53 -8.40
N VAL A 569 4.69 33.25 -9.32
CA VAL A 569 4.58 32.13 -10.27
C VAL A 569 5.84 31.28 -10.21
N LEU A 570 5.67 29.97 -10.11
CA LEU A 570 6.72 28.98 -10.35
C LEU A 570 6.57 28.43 -11.76
N ASP A 571 7.46 28.83 -12.64
CA ASP A 571 7.55 28.36 -14.02
C ASP A 571 8.66 27.30 -14.12
N PHE A 572 8.28 26.03 -14.19
CA PHE A 572 9.15 24.88 -14.34
C PHE A 572 9.11 24.31 -15.78
N GLY A 573 8.63 25.13 -16.73
CA GLY A 573 8.54 24.78 -18.14
C GLY A 573 7.44 23.78 -18.44
N THR A 574 7.56 23.08 -19.56
CA THR A 574 6.53 22.18 -20.13
C THR A 574 6.79 20.70 -19.86
N GLN A 575 7.91 20.35 -19.21
CA GLN A 575 8.20 18.96 -18.86
C GLN A 575 7.35 18.51 -17.69
N GLU A 576 6.43 17.59 -17.93
CA GLU A 576 5.44 17.11 -16.97
C GLU A 576 5.67 15.66 -16.56
N VAL A 577 5.02 15.25 -15.49
CA VAL A 577 5.08 13.87 -14.95
C VAL A 577 4.64 12.77 -15.94
N HIS A 578 3.87 13.10 -16.98
CA HIS A 578 3.42 12.14 -18.00
C HIS A 578 4.14 12.26 -19.34
N GLY A 579 5.01 13.23 -19.50
CA GLY A 579 5.70 13.54 -20.75
C GLY A 579 5.91 15.03 -20.92
N ASP A 580 6.10 15.47 -22.15
CA ASP A 580 6.34 16.86 -22.45
C ASP A 580 5.09 17.50 -23.06
N ASP A 581 4.68 18.66 -22.53
CA ASP A 581 3.61 19.52 -23.05
C ASP A 581 2.27 18.83 -23.29
N LEU A 582 1.82 17.99 -22.36
CA LEU A 582 0.54 17.29 -22.44
C LEU A 582 -0.62 18.08 -21.83
N ASN A 583 -0.34 18.94 -20.84
CA ASN A 583 -1.32 19.78 -20.13
C ASN A 583 -0.79 21.22 -20.06
N PRO A 584 -0.67 21.93 -21.22
CA PRO A 584 -0.08 23.26 -21.25
C PRO A 584 -0.93 24.28 -20.46
N LEU A 585 -0.25 25.15 -19.72
CA LEU A 585 -0.85 26.25 -18.96
C LEU A 585 -0.17 27.58 -19.40
N PRO A 586 -0.53 28.10 -20.58
CA PRO A 586 0.21 29.18 -21.27
C PRO A 586 0.28 30.49 -20.48
N GLY A 587 -0.63 30.69 -19.53
CA GLY A 587 -0.62 31.87 -18.66
C GLY A 587 0.50 31.86 -17.63
N ILE A 588 1.02 30.68 -17.25
CA ILE A 588 1.98 30.52 -16.16
C ILE A 588 3.26 29.78 -16.55
N GLU A 589 3.44 29.51 -17.84
CA GLU A 589 4.61 28.81 -18.40
C GLU A 589 5.35 29.70 -19.41
N ASN A 590 6.68 29.52 -19.52
CA ASN A 590 7.53 30.26 -20.47
C ASN A 590 7.45 31.79 -20.33
N LEU A 591 7.46 32.28 -19.08
CA LEU A 591 7.20 33.68 -18.74
C LEU A 591 8.42 34.63 -18.89
N GLN A 592 9.56 34.18 -19.43
CA GLN A 592 10.81 34.95 -19.48
C GLN A 592 10.69 36.31 -20.19
N ASP A 593 9.77 36.44 -21.15
CA ASP A 593 9.54 37.67 -21.91
C ASP A 593 8.23 38.38 -21.53
N SER A 594 7.50 37.85 -20.53
CA SER A 594 6.21 38.44 -20.12
C SER A 594 6.41 39.70 -19.28
N PRO A 595 5.80 40.85 -19.64
CA PRO A 595 5.85 42.06 -18.83
C PRO A 595 4.94 42.01 -17.59
N ALA A 596 4.12 40.96 -17.44
CA ALA A 596 3.23 40.79 -16.30
C ALA A 596 3.94 40.34 -15.03
N VAL A 597 5.18 39.85 -15.17
CA VAL A 597 5.94 39.27 -14.06
C VAL A 597 7.39 39.78 -14.03
N ARG A 598 8.06 39.65 -12.91
CA ARG A 598 9.48 39.98 -12.70
C ARG A 598 10.23 38.78 -12.11
N LEU A 599 11.31 38.36 -12.75
CA LEU A 599 12.16 37.27 -12.25
C LEU A 599 12.75 37.65 -10.87
N ILE A 600 12.63 36.74 -9.91
CA ILE A 600 13.16 36.86 -8.55
C ILE A 600 14.36 35.92 -8.37
N ASP A 601 14.19 34.63 -8.68
CA ASP A 601 15.22 33.60 -8.54
C ASP A 601 15.12 32.58 -9.69
N SER A 602 16.24 31.88 -9.96
CA SER A 602 16.29 30.83 -10.96
C SER A 602 17.38 29.81 -10.66
N GLU A 603 17.14 28.55 -11.03
CA GLU A 603 18.12 27.48 -11.00
C GLU A 603 17.95 26.64 -12.27
N GLY A 604 18.97 26.59 -13.14
CA GLY A 604 18.83 25.99 -14.47
C GLY A 604 17.68 26.61 -15.27
N ASP A 605 16.70 25.80 -15.64
CA ASP A 605 15.47 26.24 -16.32
C ASP A 605 14.30 26.56 -15.38
N ALA A 606 14.39 26.21 -14.10
CA ALA A 606 13.39 26.56 -13.10
C ALA A 606 13.43 28.04 -12.75
N ARG A 607 12.28 28.69 -12.68
CA ARG A 607 12.18 30.15 -12.43
C ARG A 607 11.09 30.47 -11.42
N LEU A 608 11.40 31.43 -10.55
CA LEU A 608 10.46 32.07 -9.64
C LEU A 608 10.22 33.50 -10.09
N TYR A 609 8.97 33.87 -10.33
CA TYR A 609 8.57 35.22 -10.69
C TYR A 609 7.67 35.85 -9.63
N LEU A 610 7.81 37.16 -9.42
CA LEU A 610 6.84 38.00 -8.73
C LEU A 610 5.84 38.55 -9.77
N VAL A 611 4.56 38.48 -9.49
CA VAL A 611 3.51 39.11 -10.30
C VAL A 611 3.59 40.63 -10.12
N THR A 612 3.79 41.37 -11.20
CA THR A 612 3.90 42.85 -11.19
C THR A 612 2.75 43.51 -11.94
N ALA A 613 1.95 42.76 -12.65
CA ALA A 613 0.70 43.23 -13.26
C ALA A 613 -0.34 43.58 -12.21
N CYS A 614 -1.42 44.25 -12.62
CA CYS A 614 -2.62 44.52 -11.80
C CYS A 614 -2.35 45.40 -10.54
N GLY A 615 -1.26 46.19 -10.56
CA GLY A 615 -0.88 47.03 -9.44
C GLY A 615 -0.21 46.30 -8.27
N ARG A 616 0.17 45.06 -8.49
CA ARG A 616 1.01 44.27 -7.58
C ARG A 616 2.49 44.47 -7.92
N GLY A 617 3.37 44.60 -6.94
CA GLY A 617 4.82 44.78 -7.16
C GLY A 617 5.46 45.86 -6.30
#